data_a148f209ccada387baf3e4e3725e3c90
#
_entry.id   a148f209ccada387baf3e4e3725e3c90
#
_cell.length_a   1.000
_cell.length_b   1.000
_cell.length_c   1.000
_cell.angle_alpha   90.00
_cell.angle_beta   90.00
_cell.angle_gamma   90.00
#
_symmetry.space_group_name_H-M   'P 1'
#
loop_
_entity.id
_entity.type
_entity.pdbx_description
1 polymer ?
#
loop_
_entity_poly.entity_id
_entity_poly.type
_entity_poly.pdbx_seq_one_letter_code
_entity_poly.pdbx_strand_id
1 'polypeptide(L)'
;MKLKALAMAAMVGLGTLPMALQAAELPEGPHVVTSGTASVDATPDIATLAIEVSVSSKDAAQAKKQVDERVAQYFDFLQKNNIEKKDISAANLRTQPEYDYLKTGESVLKGYRAVRQVQVTLRQLDKLNELLDGALKSGLNEIRAVELGVAKPDVYREQARQKAIENATQQAESLAKGFHAKLGPVYSIRYRVANYQPMPVARMYKAA
;
A
#
# COMPACT_ATOMS: atom_id res chain seq x y z
N MET A 1 -14.43 45.13 -64.92
CA MET A 1 -14.78 43.72 -64.62
C MET A 1 -14.44 43.45 -63.14
N LYS A 2 -15.46 43.27 -62.34
CA LYS A 2 -15.34 43.17 -60.87
C LYS A 2 -15.34 41.68 -60.48
N LEU A 3 -14.23 41.16 -59.94
CA LEU A 3 -14.16 39.82 -59.34
C LEU A 3 -14.62 39.90 -57.89
N LYS A 4 -15.70 39.17 -57.56
CA LYS A 4 -16.20 39.01 -56.19
C LYS A 4 -15.50 37.78 -55.59
N ALA A 5 -14.74 38.00 -54.54
CA ALA A 5 -14.16 36.90 -53.71
C ALA A 5 -15.24 36.40 -52.71
N LEU A 6 -15.55 35.13 -52.79
CA LEU A 6 -16.46 34.43 -51.88
C LEU A 6 -15.62 33.88 -50.72
N ALA A 7 -15.78 34.43 -49.51
CA ALA A 7 -15.15 33.89 -48.29
C ALA A 7 -16.06 32.81 -47.70
N MET A 8 -15.59 31.57 -47.69
CA MET A 8 -16.25 30.42 -47.09
C MET A 8 -15.76 30.28 -45.61
N ALA A 9 -16.59 30.69 -44.66
CA ALA A 9 -16.30 30.48 -43.26
C ALA A 9 -16.71 29.07 -42.85
N ALA A 10 -15.71 28.21 -42.55
CA ALA A 10 -15.93 26.89 -41.98
C ALA A 10 -16.12 27.06 -40.44
N MET A 11 -17.34 26.92 -39.96
CA MET A 11 -17.63 26.80 -38.56
C MET A 11 -17.27 25.36 -38.10
N VAL A 12 -16.18 25.24 -37.33
CA VAL A 12 -15.88 24.04 -36.56
C VAL A 12 -16.73 24.05 -35.31
N GLY A 13 -17.82 23.31 -35.31
CA GLY A 13 -18.65 23.07 -34.14
C GLY A 13 -17.90 22.16 -33.15
N LEU A 14 -17.36 22.73 -32.07
CA LEU A 14 -16.97 21.94 -30.89
C LEU A 14 -18.25 21.40 -30.26
N GLY A 15 -18.55 20.14 -30.54
CA GLY A 15 -19.57 19.39 -29.82
C GLY A 15 -19.10 19.11 -28.40
N THR A 16 -19.58 19.90 -27.45
CA THR A 16 -19.51 19.56 -26.02
C THR A 16 -20.47 18.40 -25.81
N LEU A 17 -19.92 17.18 -25.73
CA LEU A 17 -20.67 16.04 -25.23
C LEU A 17 -21.04 16.33 -23.78
N PRO A 18 -22.34 16.36 -23.41
CA PRO A 18 -22.71 16.43 -22.03
C PRO A 18 -22.26 15.12 -21.36
N MET A 19 -21.29 15.22 -20.46
CA MET A 19 -21.07 14.15 -19.47
C MET A 19 -22.38 14.05 -18.67
N ALA A 20 -23.23 13.12 -19.06
CA ALA A 20 -24.38 12.72 -18.25
C ALA A 20 -23.79 12.16 -16.95
N LEU A 21 -23.76 13.00 -15.89
CA LEU A 21 -23.70 12.50 -14.53
C LEU A 21 -24.90 11.57 -14.41
N GLN A 22 -24.66 10.27 -14.41
CA GLN A 22 -25.68 9.29 -14.00
C GLN A 22 -25.91 9.56 -12.50
N ALA A 23 -26.78 10.52 -12.21
CA ALA A 23 -27.45 10.60 -10.93
C ALA A 23 -28.17 9.27 -10.77
N ALA A 24 -27.80 8.49 -9.74
CA ALA A 24 -28.54 7.27 -9.45
C ALA A 24 -29.99 7.65 -9.24
N GLU A 25 -30.86 7.09 -10.07
CA GLU A 25 -32.30 7.30 -9.95
C GLU A 25 -32.73 6.88 -8.55
N LEU A 26 -33.23 7.86 -7.80
CA LEU A 26 -33.88 7.60 -6.51
C LEU A 26 -35.22 6.93 -6.80
N PRO A 27 -35.71 6.03 -5.92
CA PRO A 27 -37.01 5.41 -6.10
C PRO A 27 -38.11 6.46 -6.14
N GLU A 28 -39.10 6.25 -7.02
CA GLU A 28 -40.32 7.07 -7.07
C GLU A 28 -41.21 6.76 -5.87
N GLY A 29 -40.91 7.31 -4.72
CA GLY A 29 -41.71 7.09 -3.53
C GLY A 29 -41.00 7.41 -2.23
N PRO A 30 -41.69 7.34 -1.09
CA PRO A 30 -41.08 7.55 0.21
C PRO A 30 -39.93 6.57 0.44
N HIS A 31 -38.73 7.06 0.69
CA HIS A 31 -37.55 6.25 0.93
C HIS A 31 -36.65 6.87 2.00
N VAL A 32 -35.84 6.03 2.63
CA VAL A 32 -34.80 6.43 3.59
C VAL A 32 -33.45 6.12 3.01
N VAL A 33 -32.55 7.09 3.02
CA VAL A 33 -31.16 6.91 2.63
C VAL A 33 -30.29 7.01 3.88
N THR A 34 -29.52 5.96 4.15
CA THR A 34 -28.57 5.93 5.27
C THR A 34 -27.21 5.44 4.80
N SER A 35 -26.19 5.72 5.59
CA SER A 35 -24.84 5.18 5.37
C SER A 35 -24.33 4.62 6.69
N GLY A 36 -23.75 3.42 6.64
CA GLY A 36 -23.10 2.83 7.81
C GLY A 36 -21.59 2.84 7.66
N THR A 37 -20.91 3.20 8.74
CA THR A 37 -19.45 3.11 8.85
C THR A 37 -19.09 2.37 10.13
N ALA A 38 -18.02 1.62 10.10
CA ALA A 38 -17.49 0.97 11.29
C ALA A 38 -15.97 0.77 11.18
N SER A 39 -15.33 0.70 12.33
CA SER A 39 -13.93 0.32 12.47
C SER A 39 -13.81 -0.86 13.43
N VAL A 40 -12.75 -1.65 13.24
CA VAL A 40 -12.38 -2.75 14.13
C VAL A 40 -10.89 -2.63 14.42
N ASP A 41 -10.55 -2.60 15.69
CA ASP A 41 -9.17 -2.59 16.14
C ASP A 41 -8.61 -4.02 16.13
N ALA A 42 -7.37 -4.15 15.65
CA ALA A 42 -6.66 -5.42 15.62
C ALA A 42 -5.28 -5.25 16.25
N THR A 43 -4.91 -6.18 17.14
CA THR A 43 -3.54 -6.24 17.63
C THR A 43 -2.66 -6.87 16.57
N PRO A 44 -1.54 -6.24 16.19
CA PRO A 44 -0.60 -6.83 15.24
C PRO A 44 -0.09 -8.18 15.71
N ASP A 45 -0.03 -9.16 14.81
CA ASP A 45 0.49 -10.51 15.03
C ASP A 45 1.62 -10.88 14.05
N ILE A 46 1.92 -9.99 13.10
CA ILE A 46 3.07 -10.11 12.20
C ILE A 46 3.84 -8.79 12.10
N ALA A 47 5.10 -8.89 11.69
CA ALA A 47 5.89 -7.76 11.22
C ALA A 47 6.46 -8.06 9.83
N THR A 48 6.38 -7.09 8.92
CA THR A 48 7.07 -7.15 7.62
C THR A 48 8.30 -6.27 7.69
N LEU A 49 9.48 -6.89 7.53
CA LEU A 49 10.75 -6.21 7.50
C LEU A 49 11.14 -5.99 6.04
N ALA A 50 11.40 -4.76 5.66
CA ALA A 50 12.00 -4.39 4.38
C ALA A 50 13.45 -3.99 4.63
N ILE A 51 14.38 -4.81 4.16
CA ILE A 51 15.82 -4.66 4.39
C ILE A 51 16.49 -4.58 3.03
N GLU A 52 17.51 -3.72 2.91
CA GLU A 52 18.27 -3.56 1.68
C GLU A 52 19.74 -3.83 1.95
N VAL A 53 20.37 -4.50 1.00
CA VAL A 53 21.81 -4.65 0.94
C VAL A 53 22.33 -3.92 -0.30
N SER A 54 23.35 -3.11 -0.10
CA SER A 54 24.00 -2.33 -1.15
C SER A 54 25.52 -2.48 -1.05
N VAL A 55 26.14 -2.80 -2.17
CA VAL A 55 27.60 -2.96 -2.28
C VAL A 55 28.10 -2.24 -3.52
N SER A 56 29.16 -1.45 -3.36
CA SER A 56 29.86 -0.82 -4.48
C SER A 56 31.20 -1.55 -4.75
N SER A 57 31.51 -1.77 -6.02
CA SER A 57 32.77 -2.36 -6.48
C SER A 57 33.21 -1.73 -7.79
N LYS A 58 34.51 -1.89 -8.14
CA LYS A 58 35.01 -1.47 -9.46
C LYS A 58 34.40 -2.27 -10.61
N ASP A 59 33.97 -3.49 -10.35
CA ASP A 59 33.35 -4.40 -11.31
C ASP A 59 31.91 -4.73 -10.93
N ALA A 60 31.00 -4.70 -11.90
CA ALA A 60 29.57 -4.93 -11.70
C ALA A 60 29.26 -6.37 -11.25
N ALA A 61 29.95 -7.36 -11.82
CA ALA A 61 29.75 -8.75 -11.47
C ALA A 61 30.23 -9.03 -10.04
N GLN A 62 31.34 -8.39 -9.63
CA GLN A 62 31.86 -8.49 -8.28
C GLN A 62 30.92 -7.83 -7.26
N ALA A 63 30.35 -6.65 -7.57
CA ALA A 63 29.36 -5.99 -6.73
C ALA A 63 28.13 -6.91 -6.51
N LYS A 64 27.62 -7.47 -7.60
CA LYS A 64 26.51 -8.44 -7.56
C LYS A 64 26.83 -9.65 -6.71
N LYS A 65 28.00 -10.27 -6.91
CA LYS A 65 28.43 -11.45 -6.17
C LYS A 65 28.43 -11.21 -4.66
N GLN A 66 29.02 -10.09 -4.23
CA GLN A 66 29.06 -9.73 -2.81
C GLN A 66 27.65 -9.50 -2.22
N VAL A 67 26.72 -8.91 -2.97
CA VAL A 67 25.32 -8.77 -2.55
C VAL A 67 24.68 -10.15 -2.38
N ASP A 68 24.87 -11.05 -3.35
CA ASP A 68 24.30 -12.40 -3.29
C ASP A 68 24.86 -13.22 -2.11
N GLU A 69 26.13 -13.11 -1.81
CA GLU A 69 26.79 -13.76 -0.67
C GLU A 69 26.19 -13.28 0.67
N ARG A 70 26.02 -11.97 0.84
CA ARG A 70 25.42 -11.40 2.06
C ARG A 70 23.96 -11.82 2.23
N VAL A 71 23.20 -11.82 1.16
CA VAL A 71 21.79 -12.27 1.18
C VAL A 71 21.71 -13.76 1.52
N ALA A 72 22.61 -14.60 0.97
CA ALA A 72 22.66 -16.01 1.30
C ALA A 72 22.97 -16.23 2.79
N GLN A 73 23.94 -15.53 3.36
CA GLN A 73 24.26 -15.61 4.79
C GLN A 73 23.06 -15.22 5.66
N TYR A 74 22.31 -14.17 5.27
CA TYR A 74 21.11 -13.78 6.00
C TYR A 74 20.00 -14.83 5.87
N PHE A 75 19.83 -15.45 4.72
CA PHE A 75 18.88 -16.54 4.54
C PHE A 75 19.19 -17.75 5.43
N ASP A 76 20.46 -18.13 5.53
CA ASP A 76 20.89 -19.21 6.43
C ASP A 76 20.58 -18.86 7.89
N PHE A 77 20.79 -17.59 8.28
CA PHE A 77 20.42 -17.10 9.61
C PHE A 77 18.90 -17.17 9.85
N LEU A 78 18.09 -16.71 8.89
CA LEU A 78 16.64 -16.77 8.98
C LEU A 78 16.10 -18.20 9.11
N GLN A 79 16.65 -19.14 8.36
CA GLN A 79 16.28 -20.56 8.45
C GLN A 79 16.62 -21.16 9.82
N LYS A 80 17.78 -20.81 10.40
CA LYS A 80 18.17 -21.23 11.76
C LYS A 80 17.22 -20.67 12.83
N ASN A 81 16.59 -19.55 12.56
CA ASN A 81 15.59 -18.90 13.41
C ASN A 81 14.15 -19.34 13.10
N ASN A 82 13.97 -20.41 12.34
CA ASN A 82 12.67 -20.99 11.96
C ASN A 82 11.78 -20.05 11.13
N ILE A 83 12.38 -19.16 10.35
CA ILE A 83 11.62 -18.37 9.36
C ILE A 83 11.46 -19.22 8.10
N GLU A 84 10.22 -19.45 7.71
CA GLU A 84 9.90 -20.29 6.55
C GLU A 84 10.25 -19.58 5.23
N LYS A 85 10.66 -20.35 4.22
CA LYS A 85 11.02 -19.81 2.89
C LYS A 85 9.89 -18.99 2.24
N LYS A 86 8.62 -19.36 2.48
CA LYS A 86 7.46 -18.62 1.97
C LYS A 86 7.32 -17.22 2.55
N ASP A 87 7.89 -16.99 3.73
CA ASP A 87 7.86 -15.70 4.45
C ASP A 87 9.09 -14.82 4.10
N ILE A 88 9.95 -15.28 3.17
CA ILE A 88 11.15 -14.57 2.73
C ILE A 88 11.05 -14.30 1.22
N SER A 89 11.29 -13.08 0.82
CA SER A 89 11.41 -12.66 -0.57
C SER A 89 12.67 -11.85 -0.78
N ALA A 90 13.46 -12.18 -1.80
CA ALA A 90 14.65 -11.43 -2.21
C ALA A 90 14.60 -11.17 -3.71
N ALA A 91 13.69 -10.32 -4.10
CA ALA A 91 13.53 -9.85 -5.47
C ALA A 91 14.33 -8.56 -5.72
N ASN A 92 14.22 -8.02 -6.95
CA ASN A 92 14.67 -6.67 -7.30
C ASN A 92 16.18 -6.43 -7.13
N LEU A 93 17.02 -7.38 -7.59
CA LEU A 93 18.44 -7.09 -7.78
C LEU A 93 18.61 -6.05 -8.88
N ARG A 94 19.31 -4.96 -8.57
CA ARG A 94 19.65 -3.90 -9.52
C ARG A 94 21.15 -3.60 -9.42
N THR A 95 21.79 -3.43 -10.57
CA THR A 95 23.17 -2.96 -10.65
C THR A 95 23.20 -1.70 -11.50
N GLN A 96 23.87 -0.67 -11.02
CA GLN A 96 23.96 0.64 -11.68
C GLN A 96 25.37 1.21 -11.59
N PRO A 97 25.86 1.95 -12.61
CA PRO A 97 27.13 2.65 -12.52
C PRO A 97 27.07 3.78 -11.49
N GLU A 98 28.18 4.01 -10.79
CA GLU A 98 28.39 5.15 -9.91
C GLU A 98 29.45 6.06 -10.53
N TYR A 99 29.18 7.37 -10.50
CA TYR A 99 30.08 8.40 -11.04
C TYR A 99 30.51 9.38 -9.96
N ASP A 100 31.77 9.78 -9.99
CA ASP A 100 32.26 10.94 -9.25
C ASP A 100 32.25 12.16 -10.17
N TYR A 101 31.88 13.32 -9.62
CA TYR A 101 31.88 14.59 -10.34
C TYR A 101 33.09 15.40 -9.92
N LEU A 102 33.97 15.67 -10.88
CA LEU A 102 35.14 16.48 -10.66
C LEU A 102 34.76 17.96 -10.55
N LYS A 103 35.64 18.76 -9.93
CA LYS A 103 35.45 20.23 -9.84
C LYS A 103 35.34 20.91 -11.21
N THR A 104 35.82 20.26 -12.26
CA THR A 104 35.75 20.72 -13.65
C THR A 104 34.37 20.50 -14.27
N GLY A 105 33.43 19.81 -13.57
CA GLY A 105 32.12 19.40 -14.10
C GLY A 105 32.13 18.08 -14.89
N GLU A 106 33.28 17.45 -15.07
CA GLU A 106 33.43 16.16 -15.73
C GLU A 106 33.00 15.03 -14.80
N SER A 107 32.25 14.05 -15.34
CA SER A 107 31.84 12.83 -14.62
C SER A 107 32.78 11.67 -14.95
N VAL A 108 33.35 11.05 -13.93
CA VAL A 108 34.26 9.90 -14.08
C VAL A 108 33.62 8.68 -13.44
N LEU A 109 33.61 7.55 -14.17
CA LEU A 109 33.10 6.29 -13.63
C LEU A 109 33.91 5.86 -12.41
N LYS A 110 33.25 5.81 -11.26
CA LYS A 110 33.82 5.37 -9.98
C LYS A 110 33.81 3.85 -9.83
N GLY A 111 32.72 3.23 -10.31
CA GLY A 111 32.46 1.80 -10.20
C GLY A 111 31.01 1.48 -10.43
N TYR A 112 30.55 0.42 -9.80
CA TYR A 112 29.18 -0.08 -9.90
C TYR A 112 28.62 -0.38 -8.52
N ARG A 113 27.37 -0.01 -8.31
CA ARG A 113 26.61 -0.35 -7.11
C ARG A 113 25.59 -1.42 -7.42
N ALA A 114 25.64 -2.53 -6.71
CA ALA A 114 24.60 -3.55 -6.70
C ALA A 114 23.72 -3.37 -5.46
N VAL A 115 22.41 -3.47 -5.66
CA VAL A 115 21.41 -3.29 -4.60
C VAL A 115 20.40 -4.43 -4.68
N ARG A 116 20.06 -5.01 -3.54
CA ARG A 116 19.02 -6.04 -3.44
C ARG A 116 18.16 -5.83 -2.22
N GLN A 117 16.85 -5.94 -2.39
CA GLN A 117 15.88 -5.87 -1.31
C GLN A 117 15.53 -7.27 -0.83
N VAL A 118 15.48 -7.43 0.48
CA VAL A 118 14.99 -8.62 1.17
C VAL A 118 13.80 -8.23 2.01
N GLN A 119 12.70 -8.93 1.80
CA GLN A 119 11.49 -8.76 2.59
C GLN A 119 11.26 -10.01 3.42
N VAL A 120 11.02 -9.84 4.71
CA VAL A 120 10.79 -10.93 5.65
C VAL A 120 9.48 -10.70 6.40
N THR A 121 8.59 -11.67 6.36
CA THR A 121 7.38 -11.68 7.20
C THR A 121 7.67 -12.44 8.48
N LEU A 122 7.68 -11.73 9.60
CA LEU A 122 7.91 -12.28 10.92
C LEU A 122 6.59 -12.50 11.64
N ARG A 123 6.35 -13.74 12.12
CA ARG A 123 5.15 -14.12 12.88
C ARG A 123 5.37 -14.19 14.40
N GLN A 124 6.61 -14.19 14.83
CA GLN A 124 7.02 -14.18 16.24
C GLN A 124 7.64 -12.82 16.54
N LEU A 125 6.81 -11.84 16.94
CA LEU A 125 7.23 -10.44 17.10
C LEU A 125 8.33 -10.23 18.14
N ASP A 126 8.44 -11.14 19.11
CA ASP A 126 9.50 -11.17 20.11
C ASP A 126 10.91 -11.34 19.52
N LYS A 127 11.02 -11.99 18.34
CA LYS A 127 12.28 -12.17 17.61
C LYS A 127 12.67 -10.99 16.72
N LEU A 128 11.88 -9.92 16.69
CA LEU A 128 12.11 -8.80 15.77
C LEU A 128 13.53 -8.23 15.88
N ASN A 129 13.98 -7.92 17.09
CA ASN A 129 15.32 -7.35 17.31
C ASN A 129 16.42 -8.32 16.91
N GLU A 130 16.26 -9.63 17.21
CA GLU A 130 17.22 -10.67 16.82
C GLU A 130 17.38 -10.76 15.30
N LEU A 131 16.27 -10.68 14.54
CA LEU A 131 16.31 -10.73 13.08
C LEU A 131 16.95 -9.47 12.47
N LEU A 132 16.72 -8.30 13.05
CA LEU A 132 17.36 -7.05 12.62
C LEU A 132 18.86 -7.07 12.89
N ASP A 133 19.29 -7.53 14.06
CA ASP A 133 20.70 -7.70 14.39
C ASP A 133 21.38 -8.73 13.47
N GLY A 134 20.69 -9.83 13.16
CA GLY A 134 21.15 -10.84 12.22
C GLY A 134 21.33 -10.30 10.80
N ALA A 135 20.46 -9.42 10.34
CA ALA A 135 20.59 -8.75 9.06
C ALA A 135 21.87 -7.90 9.03
N LEU A 136 22.08 -7.05 10.03
CA LEU A 136 23.26 -6.20 10.12
C LEU A 136 24.56 -7.01 10.21
N LYS A 137 24.57 -8.09 11.00
CA LYS A 137 25.73 -9.01 11.11
C LYS A 137 26.03 -9.74 9.80
N SER A 138 25.01 -10.00 8.97
CA SER A 138 25.17 -10.57 7.63
C SER A 138 25.58 -9.53 6.57
N GLY A 139 25.75 -8.28 6.98
CA GLY A 139 26.18 -7.18 6.10
C GLY A 139 25.04 -6.58 5.25
N LEU A 140 23.78 -6.84 5.61
CA LEU A 140 22.65 -6.06 5.09
C LEU A 140 22.68 -4.72 5.82
N ASN A 141 22.87 -3.65 5.09
CA ASN A 141 23.32 -2.37 5.67
C ASN A 141 22.24 -1.30 5.74
N GLU A 142 21.01 -1.62 5.30
CA GLU A 142 19.92 -0.67 5.36
C GLU A 142 18.60 -1.33 5.75
N ILE A 143 18.04 -0.95 6.90
CA ILE A 143 16.70 -1.32 7.33
C ILE A 143 15.76 -0.22 6.83
N ARG A 144 14.96 -0.52 5.80
CA ARG A 144 14.06 0.43 5.15
C ARG A 144 12.79 0.68 5.94
N ALA A 145 12.16 -0.40 6.39
CA ALA A 145 10.92 -0.33 7.14
C ALA A 145 10.72 -1.57 8.00
N VAL A 146 9.99 -1.38 9.08
CA VAL A 146 9.39 -2.43 9.89
C VAL A 146 7.91 -2.09 10.03
N GLU A 147 7.06 -2.84 9.35
CA GLU A 147 5.62 -2.61 9.33
C GLU A 147 4.92 -3.70 10.15
N LEU A 148 4.22 -3.27 11.19
CA LEU A 148 3.37 -4.17 11.98
C LEU A 148 2.03 -4.36 11.28
N GLY A 149 1.53 -5.58 11.27
CA GLY A 149 0.29 -5.93 10.59
C GLY A 149 -0.40 -7.13 11.21
N VAL A 150 -1.46 -7.58 10.53
CA VAL A 150 -2.19 -8.78 10.91
C VAL A 150 -2.12 -9.83 9.80
N ALA A 151 -1.91 -11.08 10.18
CA ALA A 151 -1.77 -12.18 9.22
C ALA A 151 -3.06 -12.47 8.43
N LYS A 152 -4.22 -12.16 9.01
CA LYS A 152 -5.54 -12.40 8.42
C LYS A 152 -6.39 -11.14 8.39
N PRO A 153 -6.06 -10.15 7.56
CA PRO A 153 -6.77 -8.86 7.53
C PRO A 153 -8.24 -9.00 7.08
N ASP A 154 -8.55 -10.02 6.28
CA ASP A 154 -9.92 -10.20 5.76
C ASP A 154 -10.93 -10.52 6.87
N VAL A 155 -10.52 -11.18 7.93
CA VAL A 155 -11.40 -11.43 9.10
C VAL A 155 -11.86 -10.12 9.73
N TYR A 156 -10.94 -9.18 9.90
CA TYR A 156 -11.25 -7.86 10.48
C TYR A 156 -12.05 -6.98 9.53
N ARG A 157 -11.77 -7.07 8.23
CA ARG A 157 -12.55 -6.38 7.19
C ARG A 157 -14.00 -6.86 7.18
N GLU A 158 -14.20 -8.18 7.31
CA GLU A 158 -15.54 -8.74 7.38
C GLU A 158 -16.29 -8.29 8.63
N GLN A 159 -15.65 -8.31 9.79
CA GLN A 159 -16.24 -7.80 11.03
C GLN A 159 -16.59 -6.31 10.93
N ALA A 160 -15.73 -5.50 10.33
CA ALA A 160 -16.01 -4.08 10.11
C ALA A 160 -17.21 -3.90 9.15
N ARG A 161 -17.29 -4.71 8.09
CA ARG A 161 -18.41 -4.69 7.14
C ARG A 161 -19.74 -5.01 7.83
N GLN A 162 -19.77 -6.05 8.66
CA GLN A 162 -20.98 -6.42 9.39
C GLN A 162 -21.44 -5.31 10.35
N LYS A 163 -20.52 -4.75 11.10
CA LYS A 163 -20.82 -3.59 11.98
C LYS A 163 -21.32 -2.38 11.20
N ALA A 164 -20.78 -2.12 10.01
CA ALA A 164 -21.23 -1.02 9.17
C ALA A 164 -22.67 -1.26 8.64
N ILE A 165 -23.00 -2.51 8.29
CA ILE A 165 -24.35 -2.89 7.89
C ILE A 165 -25.34 -2.69 9.06
N GLU A 166 -24.99 -3.20 10.26
CA GLU A 166 -25.81 -2.98 11.47
C GLU A 166 -26.01 -1.49 11.75
N ASN A 167 -24.95 -0.70 11.67
CA ASN A 167 -25.04 0.75 11.87
C ASN A 167 -25.99 1.43 10.87
N ALA A 168 -25.89 1.10 9.57
CA ALA A 168 -26.81 1.63 8.56
C ALA A 168 -28.25 1.22 8.81
N THR A 169 -28.49 -0.04 9.17
CA THR A 169 -29.83 -0.57 9.44
C THR A 169 -30.44 0.09 10.68
N GLN A 170 -29.70 0.20 11.78
CA GLN A 170 -30.16 0.87 13.00
C GLN A 170 -30.52 2.34 12.75
N GLN A 171 -29.73 3.04 11.93
CA GLN A 171 -30.04 4.41 11.55
C GLN A 171 -31.32 4.49 10.72
N ALA A 172 -31.51 3.57 9.74
CA ALA A 172 -32.73 3.54 8.93
C ALA A 172 -33.97 3.26 9.78
N GLU A 173 -33.91 2.31 10.72
CA GLU A 173 -34.99 1.99 11.65
C GLU A 173 -35.31 3.16 12.59
N SER A 174 -34.28 3.79 13.13
CA SER A 174 -34.43 4.94 14.00
C SER A 174 -35.10 6.12 13.31
N LEU A 175 -34.69 6.41 12.06
CA LEU A 175 -35.33 7.47 11.24
C LEU A 175 -36.77 7.13 10.93
N ALA A 176 -37.07 5.92 10.44
CA ALA A 176 -38.45 5.52 10.15
C ALA A 176 -39.34 5.63 11.39
N LYS A 177 -38.87 5.18 12.55
CA LYS A 177 -39.58 5.29 13.84
C LYS A 177 -39.81 6.75 14.25
N GLY A 178 -38.81 7.61 14.10
CA GLY A 178 -38.90 9.03 14.42
C GLY A 178 -39.94 9.79 13.59
N PHE A 179 -40.15 9.37 12.34
CA PHE A 179 -41.17 9.89 11.45
C PHE A 179 -42.51 9.12 11.48
N HIS A 180 -42.71 8.24 12.47
CA HIS A 180 -43.91 7.40 12.60
C HIS A 180 -44.20 6.54 11.36
N ALA A 181 -43.14 6.17 10.62
CA ALA A 181 -43.22 5.33 9.43
C ALA A 181 -42.71 3.93 9.75
N LYS A 182 -43.07 2.96 8.86
CA LYS A 182 -42.50 1.61 8.87
C LYS A 182 -41.40 1.52 7.82
N LEU A 183 -40.23 0.98 8.21
CA LEU A 183 -39.17 0.68 7.26
C LEU A 183 -39.62 -0.43 6.31
N GLY A 184 -39.52 -0.18 5.01
CA GLY A 184 -39.79 -1.17 3.95
C GLY A 184 -38.56 -2.02 3.61
N PRO A 185 -38.65 -2.84 2.55
CA PRO A 185 -37.54 -3.64 2.07
C PRO A 185 -36.39 -2.72 1.55
N VAL A 186 -35.18 -3.28 1.52
CA VAL A 186 -34.02 -2.59 0.95
C VAL A 186 -34.23 -2.40 -0.56
N TYR A 187 -34.17 -1.17 -1.04
CA TYR A 187 -34.27 -0.82 -2.46
C TYR A 187 -32.93 -0.98 -3.19
N SER A 188 -31.86 -0.42 -2.62
CA SER A 188 -30.52 -0.50 -3.22
C SER A 188 -29.44 -0.49 -2.16
N ILE A 189 -28.32 -1.16 -2.47
CA ILE A 189 -27.13 -1.17 -1.63
C ILE A 189 -25.96 -0.67 -2.48
N ARG A 190 -25.22 0.30 -1.95
CA ARG A 190 -23.93 0.72 -2.50
C ARG A 190 -22.86 0.42 -1.49
N TYR A 191 -21.94 -0.46 -1.86
CA TYR A 191 -20.80 -0.80 -1.02
C TYR A 191 -19.52 -0.18 -1.58
N ARG A 192 -18.79 0.53 -0.75
CA ARG A 192 -17.47 1.05 -1.08
C ARG A 192 -16.50 0.55 -0.03
N VAL A 193 -15.41 -0.07 -0.47
CA VAL A 193 -14.28 -0.37 0.40
C VAL A 193 -13.47 0.92 0.50
N ALA A 194 -13.41 1.51 1.68
CA ALA A 194 -12.41 2.53 1.95
C ALA A 194 -11.03 1.86 1.88
N ASN A 195 -10.09 2.43 1.11
CA ASN A 195 -8.69 2.00 1.17
C ASN A 195 -8.18 2.35 2.57
N TYR A 196 -8.22 1.36 3.45
CA TYR A 196 -7.75 1.50 4.82
C TYR A 196 -6.23 1.36 4.82
N GLN A 197 -5.55 2.41 5.19
CA GLN A 197 -4.17 2.32 5.65
C GLN A 197 -4.20 2.10 7.15
N PRO A 198 -3.61 1.01 7.67
CA PRO A 198 -3.52 0.79 9.10
C PRO A 198 -2.76 1.97 9.74
N MET A 199 -3.42 2.71 10.61
CA MET A 199 -2.73 3.68 11.44
C MET A 199 -2.23 2.96 12.69
N PRO A 200 -0.92 3.02 13.00
CA PRO A 200 -0.40 2.51 14.25
C PRO A 200 -1.06 3.26 15.41
N VAL A 201 -1.81 2.56 16.24
CA VAL A 201 -2.27 3.14 17.51
C VAL A 201 -1.05 3.19 18.42
N ALA A 202 -0.45 4.36 18.56
CA ALA A 202 0.59 4.58 19.56
C ALA A 202 -0.03 4.37 20.94
N ARG A 203 0.21 3.21 21.54
CA ARG A 203 -0.04 3.05 22.98
C ARG A 203 0.93 3.99 23.69
N MET A 204 0.41 5.08 24.25
CA MET A 204 1.16 5.83 25.24
C MET A 204 1.49 4.86 26.38
N TYR A 205 2.73 4.43 26.47
CA TYR A 205 3.25 3.83 27.69
C TYR A 205 3.19 4.92 28.75
N LYS A 206 2.26 4.80 29.70
CA LYS A 206 2.36 5.55 30.95
C LYS A 206 3.69 5.11 31.58
N ALA A 207 4.65 6.04 31.58
CA ALA A 207 5.81 5.90 32.44
C ALA A 207 5.31 5.86 33.91
N ALA A 208 5.58 4.74 34.57
CA ALA A 208 5.41 4.60 36.00
C ALA A 208 6.57 5.27 36.72
#